data_5032f53c2586f16d2273ef7859fa2403
#
_entry.id   5032f53c2586f16d2273ef7859fa2403
#
_cell.length_a   1.000
_cell.length_b   1.000
_cell.length_c   1.000
_cell.angle_alpha   90.00
_cell.angle_beta   90.00
_cell.angle_gamma   90.00
#
_symmetry.space_group_name_H-M   'P 1'
#
loop_
_entity.id
_entity.type
_entity.pdbx_description
1 polymer ?
#
loop_
_entity_poly.entity_id
_entity_poly.type
_entity_poly.pdbx_seq_one_letter_code
_entity_poly.pdbx_strand_id
1 'polypeptide(L)'
;MVNIARKGFNRALITRVVDKAGVFAGIGIFNPNSTVAIRFLTNNDESVDRAFFYKRLAGLKRLKEDMLGLALNSDCYRLVHSESDGLPGLIIDKFNDYIMIKPYCAGYGGETMEFIASSLCELYPGIKIMVVPDEKSCAKDGADYRAEVKKYYAGKARTEINEFGVKFAVDFELGQKTGFFLDQKLNRRLAASMCRDMDVLDLCSYTGGFGISMKKAGARSVTCIDTDSDAIAIARKNAKINGCDVEFLNINVFEYLRDSLAKEKTYDFIICDPAKLAANKAELPRAYRTYGDLNKLAIQSVKNGGLLFTFSCTGLVSEKIFQSIIFNSAREAGASLKVLSSAGPSPDHPYSSTFPEGKYLKGLLVQVEKSNYIFPKRLDDTDKEKQ
;
A
#
# COMPACT_ATOMS: atom_id res chain seq x y z
N MET A 1 0.71 -30.76 -11.11
CA MET A 1 -0.45 -30.84 -10.20
C MET A 1 -0.04 -31.68 -8.99
N VAL A 2 0.08 -31.07 -7.82
CA VAL A 2 0.36 -31.80 -6.57
C VAL A 2 -0.95 -32.46 -6.14
N ASN A 3 -0.97 -33.79 -6.07
CA ASN A 3 -2.13 -34.53 -5.64
C ASN A 3 -2.08 -34.61 -4.10
N ILE A 4 -2.71 -33.64 -3.41
CA ILE A 4 -2.73 -33.62 -1.95
C ILE A 4 -3.88 -34.50 -1.47
N ALA A 5 -3.55 -35.54 -0.73
CA ALA A 5 -4.56 -36.32 0.00
C ALA A 5 -5.14 -35.44 1.13
N ARG A 6 -6.24 -34.74 0.85
CA ARG A 6 -6.93 -33.86 1.81
C ARG A 6 -7.71 -34.63 2.90
N LYS A 7 -7.73 -35.95 2.85
CA LYS A 7 -8.46 -36.79 3.78
C LYS A 7 -7.76 -36.85 5.15
N GLY A 8 -8.46 -36.45 6.18
CA GLY A 8 -8.01 -36.58 7.57
C GLY A 8 -7.50 -35.31 8.26
N PHE A 9 -7.42 -34.17 7.55
CA PHE A 9 -7.00 -32.92 8.16
C PHE A 9 -8.16 -31.90 8.18
N ASN A 10 -8.46 -31.38 9.36
CA ASN A 10 -9.58 -30.44 9.59
C ASN A 10 -9.10 -29.01 9.84
N ARG A 11 -7.77 -28.78 9.96
CA ARG A 11 -7.17 -27.49 10.28
C ARG A 11 -5.84 -27.30 9.53
N ALA A 12 -5.40 -26.06 9.42
CA ALA A 12 -4.07 -25.73 8.92
C ALA A 12 -2.99 -26.21 9.88
N LEU A 13 -1.88 -26.69 9.32
CA LEU A 13 -0.72 -27.13 10.09
C LEU A 13 0.59 -26.86 9.29
N ILE A 14 1.69 -26.67 10.01
CA ILE A 14 3.03 -26.64 9.43
C ILE A 14 3.47 -28.08 9.22
N THR A 15 3.88 -28.42 8.01
CA THR A 15 4.21 -29.79 7.64
C THR A 15 5.34 -29.85 6.62
N ARG A 16 6.02 -31.01 6.60
CA ARG A 16 6.99 -31.38 5.59
C ARG A 16 6.26 -31.75 4.29
N VAL A 17 6.71 -31.17 3.18
CA VAL A 17 6.15 -31.40 1.85
C VAL A 17 7.14 -32.23 1.04
N VAL A 18 6.65 -33.27 0.40
CA VAL A 18 7.41 -34.11 -0.53
C VAL A 18 6.70 -34.20 -1.88
N ASP A 19 7.45 -34.44 -2.94
CA ASP A 19 6.87 -34.70 -4.25
C ASP A 19 6.31 -36.14 -4.38
N LYS A 20 5.82 -36.50 -5.56
CA LYS A 20 5.26 -37.85 -5.81
C LYS A 20 6.30 -38.98 -5.69
N ALA A 21 7.58 -38.67 -5.84
CA ALA A 21 8.67 -39.63 -5.69
C ALA A 21 9.18 -39.72 -4.24
N GLY A 22 8.58 -38.96 -3.30
CA GLY A 22 9.02 -38.88 -1.91
C GLY A 22 10.19 -37.92 -1.69
N VAL A 23 10.61 -37.17 -2.72
CA VAL A 23 11.71 -36.22 -2.60
C VAL A 23 11.25 -34.98 -1.84
N PHE A 24 12.05 -34.54 -0.88
CA PHE A 24 11.77 -33.35 -0.08
C PHE A 24 11.67 -32.09 -0.94
N ALA A 25 10.57 -31.34 -0.78
CA ALA A 25 10.29 -30.09 -1.50
C ALA A 25 10.37 -28.85 -0.59
N GLY A 26 10.17 -29.03 0.72
CA GLY A 26 10.21 -27.92 1.67
C GLY A 26 9.29 -28.16 2.87
N ILE A 27 9.21 -27.14 3.74
CA ILE A 27 8.30 -27.10 4.87
C ILE A 27 7.36 -25.91 4.66
N GLY A 28 6.07 -26.10 4.88
CA GLY A 28 5.07 -25.07 4.64
C GLY A 28 3.81 -25.24 5.47
N ILE A 29 2.98 -24.22 5.43
CA ILE A 29 1.62 -24.24 5.98
C ILE A 29 0.73 -24.95 4.97
N PHE A 30 0.24 -26.14 5.35
CA PHE A 30 -0.79 -26.86 4.63
C PHE A 30 -2.16 -26.46 5.18
N ASN A 31 -3.09 -26.08 4.32
CA ASN A 31 -4.46 -25.80 4.68
C ASN A 31 -5.43 -26.50 3.71
N PRO A 32 -6.19 -27.53 4.17
CA PRO A 32 -7.10 -28.27 3.31
C PRO A 32 -8.29 -27.43 2.82
N ASN A 33 -8.62 -26.33 3.51
CA ASN A 33 -9.77 -25.46 3.21
C ASN A 33 -9.39 -24.29 2.29
N SER A 34 -8.10 -24.05 2.07
CA SER A 34 -7.62 -22.93 1.27
C SER A 34 -7.56 -23.28 -0.23
N THR A 35 -7.77 -22.28 -1.09
CA THR A 35 -7.48 -22.38 -2.52
C THR A 35 -5.97 -22.53 -2.78
N VAL A 36 -5.14 -21.94 -1.93
CA VAL A 36 -3.68 -22.12 -1.89
C VAL A 36 -3.39 -23.18 -0.82
N ALA A 37 -3.37 -24.44 -1.22
CA ALA A 37 -3.28 -25.57 -0.29
C ALA A 37 -1.98 -25.61 0.51
N ILE A 38 -0.86 -25.14 -0.05
CA ILE A 38 0.45 -25.10 0.63
C ILE A 38 1.08 -23.73 0.42
N ARG A 39 1.57 -23.15 1.52
CA ARG A 39 2.40 -21.94 1.54
C ARG A 39 3.77 -22.29 2.12
N PHE A 40 4.79 -22.32 1.28
CA PHE A 40 6.14 -22.69 1.72
C PHE A 40 6.75 -21.62 2.63
N LEU A 41 7.32 -22.07 3.76
CA LEU A 41 8.08 -21.26 4.71
C LEU A 41 9.58 -21.38 4.46
N THR A 42 10.03 -22.57 4.08
CA THR A 42 11.44 -22.84 3.77
C THR A 42 11.57 -24.03 2.83
N ASN A 43 12.63 -24.02 2.03
CA ASN A 43 13.03 -25.17 1.20
C ASN A 43 14.15 -26.00 1.88
N ASN A 44 14.58 -25.59 3.07
CA ASN A 44 15.55 -26.34 3.86
C ASN A 44 14.82 -27.35 4.76
N ASP A 45 15.48 -28.49 5.03
CA ASP A 45 15.01 -29.46 5.99
C ASP A 45 15.41 -29.03 7.42
N GLU A 46 14.63 -28.14 8.00
CA GLU A 46 14.87 -27.49 9.29
C GLU A 46 13.58 -27.42 10.13
N SER A 47 13.70 -27.29 11.44
CA SER A 47 12.53 -27.08 12.31
C SER A 47 11.96 -25.67 12.12
N VAL A 48 10.63 -25.59 12.00
CA VAL A 48 9.91 -24.30 11.98
C VAL A 48 9.40 -24.02 13.40
N ASP A 49 10.34 -23.64 14.25
CA ASP A 49 10.17 -23.34 15.67
C ASP A 49 10.43 -21.85 15.97
N ARG A 50 10.56 -21.49 17.24
CA ARG A 50 10.89 -20.12 17.66
C ARG A 50 12.21 -19.64 17.05
N ALA A 51 13.23 -20.48 16.97
CA ALA A 51 14.53 -20.09 16.42
C ALA A 51 14.45 -19.75 14.93
N PHE A 52 13.65 -20.51 14.16
CA PHE A 52 13.35 -20.18 12.77
C PHE A 52 12.72 -18.79 12.60
N PHE A 53 11.66 -18.49 13.37
CA PHE A 53 10.99 -17.18 13.28
C PHE A 53 11.91 -16.06 13.75
N TYR A 54 12.65 -16.26 14.85
CA TYR A 54 13.63 -15.27 15.31
C TYR A 54 14.67 -14.93 14.25
N LYS A 55 15.31 -15.95 13.67
CA LYS A 55 16.32 -15.78 12.60
C LYS A 55 15.74 -15.02 11.40
N ARG A 56 14.53 -15.38 10.97
CA ARG A 56 13.85 -14.73 9.84
C ARG A 56 13.55 -13.26 10.16
N LEU A 57 12.93 -12.98 11.30
CA LEU A 57 12.58 -11.63 11.72
C LEU A 57 13.82 -10.76 11.98
N ALA A 58 14.88 -11.30 12.58
CA ALA A 58 16.15 -10.60 12.77
C ALA A 58 16.80 -10.23 11.43
N GLY A 59 16.77 -11.15 10.44
CA GLY A 59 17.25 -10.86 9.09
C GLY A 59 16.47 -9.75 8.40
N LEU A 60 15.13 -9.74 8.55
CA LEU A 60 14.27 -8.71 8.01
C LEU A 60 14.47 -7.37 8.72
N LYS A 61 14.62 -7.37 10.05
CA LYS A 61 14.97 -6.16 10.82
C LYS A 61 16.27 -5.56 10.30
N ARG A 62 17.33 -6.36 10.18
CA ARG A 62 18.60 -5.92 9.63
C ARG A 62 18.46 -5.34 8.23
N LEU A 63 17.70 -5.99 7.34
CA LEU A 63 17.44 -5.48 5.99
C LEU A 63 16.76 -4.10 6.05
N LYS A 64 15.66 -3.97 6.81
CA LYS A 64 14.84 -2.75 6.82
C LYS A 64 15.51 -1.59 7.58
N GLU A 65 16.12 -1.87 8.73
CA GLU A 65 16.72 -0.84 9.58
C GLU A 65 18.16 -0.51 9.19
N ASP A 66 19.04 -1.52 9.10
CA ASP A 66 20.48 -1.29 8.93
C ASP A 66 20.85 -1.07 7.46
N MET A 67 20.35 -1.92 6.54
CA MET A 67 20.75 -1.84 5.13
C MET A 67 19.97 -0.79 4.35
N LEU A 68 18.64 -0.70 4.56
CA LEU A 68 17.78 0.27 3.89
C LEU A 68 17.65 1.59 4.67
N GLY A 69 18.11 1.65 5.91
CA GLY A 69 18.10 2.86 6.73
C GLY A 69 16.70 3.40 7.05
N LEU A 70 15.66 2.56 7.01
CA LEU A 70 14.28 3.03 7.16
C LEU A 70 13.99 3.62 8.55
N ALA A 71 14.72 3.16 9.57
CA ALA A 71 14.58 3.65 10.95
C ALA A 71 15.32 4.97 11.22
N LEU A 72 16.18 5.46 10.32
CA LEU A 72 16.97 6.67 10.54
C LEU A 72 16.13 7.93 10.68
N ASN A 73 15.04 8.03 9.93
CA ASN A 73 14.19 9.22 9.88
C ASN A 73 12.69 8.87 9.98
N SER A 74 12.37 7.67 10.42
CA SER A 74 10.99 7.19 10.56
C SER A 74 10.93 6.09 11.60
N ASP A 75 9.92 6.12 12.45
CA ASP A 75 9.67 5.10 13.47
C ASP A 75 8.59 4.09 13.03
N CYS A 76 8.15 4.17 11.77
CA CYS A 76 7.16 3.28 11.20
C CYS A 76 7.60 2.69 9.86
N TYR A 77 7.42 1.40 9.66
CA TYR A 77 7.73 0.67 8.41
C TYR A 77 7.14 -0.74 8.45
N ARG A 78 7.02 -1.36 7.29
CA ARG A 78 6.64 -2.77 7.16
C ARG A 78 7.85 -3.66 7.42
N LEU A 79 7.79 -4.43 8.50
CA LEU A 79 8.83 -5.39 8.85
C LEU A 79 8.71 -6.67 8.02
N VAL A 80 7.48 -7.17 7.80
CA VAL A 80 7.20 -8.39 7.02
C VAL A 80 6.17 -8.09 5.94
N HIS A 81 6.54 -8.34 4.69
CA HIS A 81 5.69 -8.19 3.51
C HIS A 81 5.37 -9.56 2.88
N SER A 82 4.70 -10.41 3.63
CA SER A 82 4.09 -11.66 3.17
C SER A 82 5.05 -12.57 2.40
N GLU A 83 4.64 -13.06 1.22
CA GLU A 83 5.39 -13.98 0.35
C GLU A 83 6.78 -13.44 0.01
N SER A 84 6.89 -12.14 -0.20
CA SER A 84 8.16 -11.50 -0.60
C SER A 84 9.23 -11.54 0.48
N ASP A 85 8.82 -11.61 1.74
CA ASP A 85 9.72 -11.72 2.91
C ASP A 85 9.75 -13.17 3.48
N GLY A 86 9.18 -14.14 2.75
CA GLY A 86 9.22 -15.56 3.08
C GLY A 86 8.35 -15.98 4.26
N LEU A 87 7.32 -15.18 4.59
CA LEU A 87 6.27 -15.50 5.56
C LEU A 87 4.90 -15.31 4.90
N PRO A 88 4.52 -16.20 3.98
CA PRO A 88 3.38 -16.02 3.08
C PRO A 88 2.05 -15.89 3.84
N GLY A 89 1.29 -14.86 3.48
CA GLY A 89 0.03 -14.55 4.14
C GLY A 89 0.18 -13.87 5.51
N LEU A 90 1.37 -13.35 5.84
CA LEU A 90 1.62 -12.60 7.09
C LEU A 90 2.15 -11.20 6.77
N ILE A 91 1.54 -10.18 7.34
CA ILE A 91 2.04 -8.81 7.35
C ILE A 91 2.39 -8.44 8.78
N ILE A 92 3.54 -7.78 8.96
CA ILE A 92 3.94 -7.20 10.25
C ILE A 92 4.39 -5.77 10.00
N ASP A 93 3.68 -4.82 10.60
CA ASP A 93 3.98 -3.39 10.53
C ASP A 93 4.43 -2.86 11.90
N LYS A 94 5.51 -2.09 11.91
CA LYS A 94 5.99 -1.37 13.08
C LYS A 94 5.50 0.07 13.03
N PHE A 95 4.95 0.55 14.16
CA PHE A 95 4.46 1.92 14.37
C PHE A 95 4.94 2.42 15.73
N ASN A 96 6.06 3.13 15.77
CA ASN A 96 6.67 3.64 16.98
C ASN A 96 6.83 2.53 18.04
N ASP A 97 6.06 2.55 19.12
CA ASP A 97 6.06 1.60 20.23
C ASP A 97 5.12 0.38 20.03
N TYR A 98 4.47 0.26 18.87
CA TYR A 98 3.59 -0.85 18.51
C TYR A 98 4.14 -1.67 17.34
N ILE A 99 3.91 -2.97 17.40
CA ILE A 99 3.99 -3.88 16.24
C ILE A 99 2.62 -4.50 16.04
N MET A 100 2.09 -4.33 14.83
CA MET A 100 0.86 -4.95 14.40
C MET A 100 1.17 -6.20 13.58
N ILE A 101 0.67 -7.35 14.01
CA ILE A 101 0.72 -8.62 13.28
C ILE A 101 -0.62 -8.83 12.60
N LYS A 102 -0.63 -8.89 11.27
CA LYS A 102 -1.84 -9.06 10.47
C LYS A 102 -1.77 -10.34 9.64
N PRO A 103 -2.32 -11.45 10.14
CA PRO A 103 -2.46 -12.68 9.34
C PRO A 103 -3.60 -12.54 8.33
N TYR A 104 -3.38 -13.10 7.13
CA TYR A 104 -4.32 -13.21 6.02
C TYR A 104 -4.73 -14.66 5.73
N CYS A 105 -4.12 -15.61 6.39
CA CYS A 105 -4.37 -17.05 6.19
C CYS A 105 -4.28 -17.79 7.52
N ALA A 106 -4.74 -19.04 7.53
CA ALA A 106 -4.55 -19.95 8.66
C ALA A 106 -3.07 -20.38 8.80
N GLY A 107 -2.70 -20.89 9.98
CA GLY A 107 -1.38 -21.47 10.28
C GLY A 107 -0.45 -20.61 11.11
N TYR A 108 -0.84 -19.37 11.40
CA TYR A 108 -0.08 -18.46 12.28
C TYR A 108 -0.65 -18.35 13.70
N GLY A 109 -1.68 -19.14 14.05
CA GLY A 109 -2.28 -19.14 15.40
C GLY A 109 -1.55 -20.05 16.38
N GLY A 110 -1.98 -19.99 17.67
CA GLY A 110 -1.45 -20.81 18.75
C GLY A 110 0.04 -20.61 18.99
N GLU A 111 0.78 -21.72 19.09
CA GLU A 111 2.22 -21.73 19.34
C GLU A 111 3.02 -20.94 18.31
N THR A 112 2.62 -20.98 17.02
CA THR A 112 3.27 -20.21 15.97
C THR A 112 3.20 -18.69 16.24
N MET A 113 2.05 -18.20 16.69
CA MET A 113 1.92 -16.78 17.07
C MET A 113 2.78 -16.45 18.29
N GLU A 114 2.90 -17.37 19.24
CA GLU A 114 3.77 -17.18 20.42
C GLU A 114 5.25 -17.12 20.01
N PHE A 115 5.70 -17.94 19.09
CA PHE A 115 7.06 -17.88 18.53
C PHE A 115 7.33 -16.54 17.87
N ILE A 116 6.41 -16.05 17.04
CA ILE A 116 6.53 -14.75 16.37
C ILE A 116 6.54 -13.61 17.39
N ALA A 117 5.56 -13.58 18.30
CA ALA A 117 5.43 -12.49 19.27
C ALA A 117 6.61 -12.43 20.23
N SER A 118 7.07 -13.58 20.76
CA SER A 118 8.23 -13.63 21.66
C SER A 118 9.53 -13.21 20.94
N SER A 119 9.69 -13.59 19.68
CA SER A 119 10.82 -13.16 18.87
C SER A 119 10.82 -11.65 18.64
N LEU A 120 9.64 -11.06 18.37
CA LEU A 120 9.49 -9.61 18.20
C LEU A 120 9.77 -8.85 19.50
N CYS A 121 9.31 -9.36 20.66
CA CYS A 121 9.62 -8.74 21.96
C CYS A 121 11.13 -8.77 22.28
N GLU A 122 11.84 -9.82 21.86
CA GLU A 122 13.30 -9.91 22.02
C GLU A 122 14.02 -8.93 21.09
N LEU A 123 13.58 -8.84 19.81
CA LEU A 123 14.18 -7.93 18.82
C LEU A 123 13.87 -6.45 19.08
N TYR A 124 12.77 -6.16 19.75
CA TYR A 124 12.29 -4.80 20.05
C TYR A 124 11.87 -4.72 21.53
N PRO A 125 12.81 -4.57 22.47
CA PRO A 125 12.50 -4.48 23.89
C PRO A 125 11.47 -3.38 24.20
N GLY A 126 10.44 -3.71 24.97
CA GLY A 126 9.37 -2.77 25.33
C GLY A 126 8.28 -2.57 24.28
N ILE A 127 8.35 -3.23 23.13
CA ILE A 127 7.33 -3.12 22.08
C ILE A 127 6.00 -3.72 22.53
N LYS A 128 4.91 -3.10 22.12
CA LYS A 128 3.54 -3.59 22.31
C LYS A 128 3.09 -4.36 21.09
N ILE A 129 2.65 -5.58 21.27
CA ILE A 129 2.17 -6.44 20.16
C ILE A 129 0.66 -6.32 20.05
N MET A 130 0.17 -6.18 18.81
CA MET A 130 -1.24 -6.28 18.45
C MET A 130 -1.42 -7.33 17.36
N VAL A 131 -2.46 -8.15 17.46
CA VAL A 131 -2.88 -9.09 16.41
C VAL A 131 -4.21 -8.61 15.84
N VAL A 132 -4.22 -8.27 14.55
CA VAL A 132 -5.38 -7.74 13.84
C VAL A 132 -5.55 -8.52 12.53
N PRO A 133 -6.24 -9.68 12.54
CA PRO A 133 -6.38 -10.51 11.35
C PRO A 133 -7.18 -9.79 10.25
N ASP A 134 -6.91 -10.14 8.99
CA ASP A 134 -7.80 -9.75 7.90
C ASP A 134 -9.01 -10.69 7.90
N GLU A 135 -10.11 -10.24 8.46
CA GLU A 135 -11.30 -11.06 8.70
C GLU A 135 -11.82 -11.77 7.45
N LYS A 136 -11.85 -11.04 6.30
CA LYS A 136 -12.36 -11.60 5.03
C LYS A 136 -11.46 -12.72 4.50
N SER A 137 -10.15 -12.52 4.53
CA SER A 137 -9.19 -13.51 4.06
C SER A 137 -9.10 -14.68 5.00
N CYS A 138 -9.07 -14.43 6.31
CA CYS A 138 -9.06 -15.47 7.35
C CYS A 138 -10.32 -16.34 7.30
N ALA A 139 -11.50 -15.75 7.15
CA ALA A 139 -12.75 -16.50 7.02
C ALA A 139 -12.75 -17.44 5.78
N LYS A 140 -12.25 -16.97 4.63
CA LYS A 140 -12.11 -17.80 3.43
C LYS A 140 -11.13 -18.96 3.61
N ASP A 141 -10.14 -18.78 4.47
CA ASP A 141 -9.07 -19.74 4.74
C ASP A 141 -9.42 -20.63 5.95
N GLY A 142 -10.59 -20.43 6.59
CA GLY A 142 -11.03 -21.14 7.78
C GLY A 142 -10.17 -20.88 9.02
N ALA A 143 -9.56 -19.69 9.11
CA ALA A 143 -8.72 -19.28 10.23
C ALA A 143 -9.54 -18.57 11.32
N ASP A 144 -9.22 -18.88 12.58
CA ASP A 144 -9.78 -18.24 13.76
C ASP A 144 -8.64 -17.71 14.64
N TYR A 145 -8.59 -16.40 14.82
CA TYR A 145 -7.59 -15.70 15.62
C TYR A 145 -8.18 -14.99 16.85
N ARG A 146 -9.40 -15.32 17.27
CA ARG A 146 -10.06 -14.66 18.42
C ARG A 146 -9.25 -14.78 19.72
N ALA A 147 -8.59 -15.90 19.93
CA ALA A 147 -7.74 -16.10 21.10
C ALA A 147 -6.51 -15.18 21.09
N GLU A 148 -5.84 -15.08 19.94
CA GLU A 148 -4.67 -14.22 19.72
C GLU A 148 -5.03 -12.74 19.82
N VAL A 149 -6.16 -12.32 19.21
CA VAL A 149 -6.68 -10.96 19.35
C VAL A 149 -6.90 -10.64 20.82
N LYS A 150 -7.60 -11.51 21.59
CA LYS A 150 -7.83 -11.29 23.01
C LYS A 150 -6.52 -11.22 23.82
N LYS A 151 -5.52 -12.05 23.49
CA LYS A 151 -4.23 -12.10 24.20
C LYS A 151 -3.35 -10.89 23.92
N TYR A 152 -3.33 -10.38 22.66
CA TYR A 152 -2.42 -9.36 22.19
C TYR A 152 -3.11 -8.01 21.87
N TYR A 153 -4.41 -7.89 22.10
CA TYR A 153 -5.13 -6.64 21.89
C TYR A 153 -5.00 -5.73 23.11
N ALA A 154 -4.43 -4.56 22.92
CA ALA A 154 -4.19 -3.60 24.00
C ALA A 154 -5.32 -2.58 24.21
N GLY A 155 -6.57 -2.87 23.80
CA GLY A 155 -7.68 -1.92 23.85
C GLY A 155 -7.54 -0.81 22.79
N LYS A 156 -8.15 0.36 23.01
CA LYS A 156 -8.11 1.52 22.08
C LYS A 156 -6.66 1.95 21.79
N ALA A 157 -5.98 1.17 20.94
CA ALA A 157 -4.59 1.40 20.66
C ALA A 157 -4.45 2.55 19.65
N ARG A 158 -3.76 3.58 20.08
CA ARG A 158 -3.37 4.75 19.31
C ARG A 158 -1.91 5.02 19.53
N THR A 159 -1.23 5.45 18.50
CA THR A 159 0.15 5.93 18.61
C THR A 159 0.36 7.17 17.73
N GLU A 160 1.42 7.87 17.97
CA GLU A 160 1.93 8.91 17.06
C GLU A 160 3.18 8.38 16.41
N ILE A 161 3.24 8.45 15.09
CA ILE A 161 4.41 8.08 14.30
C ILE A 161 5.10 9.33 13.76
N ASN A 162 6.39 9.21 13.52
CA ASN A 162 7.21 10.22 12.85
C ASN A 162 7.69 9.68 11.51
N GLU A 163 7.43 10.43 10.44
CA GLU A 163 7.91 10.14 9.10
C GLU A 163 8.61 11.37 8.53
N PHE A 164 9.96 11.34 8.51
CA PHE A 164 10.81 12.45 8.04
C PHE A 164 10.52 13.80 8.74
N GLY A 165 10.22 13.77 10.04
CA GLY A 165 9.92 14.97 10.84
C GLY A 165 8.45 15.40 10.79
N VAL A 166 7.60 14.69 10.08
CA VAL A 166 6.15 14.88 10.07
C VAL A 166 5.47 13.84 10.96
N LYS A 167 4.64 14.29 11.88
CA LYS A 167 3.97 13.45 12.85
C LYS A 167 2.56 13.07 12.40
N PHE A 168 2.17 11.81 12.58
CA PHE A 168 0.83 11.33 12.28
C PHE A 168 0.27 10.51 13.43
N ALA A 169 -0.94 10.83 13.84
CA ALA A 169 -1.72 9.98 14.73
C ALA A 169 -2.24 8.77 13.95
N VAL A 170 -1.97 7.58 14.45
CA VAL A 170 -2.47 6.31 13.92
C VAL A 170 -3.47 5.74 14.92
N ASP A 171 -4.69 5.53 14.45
CA ASP A 171 -5.76 4.88 15.20
C ASP A 171 -6.00 3.51 14.57
N PHE A 172 -5.65 2.46 15.29
CA PHE A 172 -5.72 1.10 14.77
C PHE A 172 -7.15 0.55 14.69
N GLU A 173 -8.13 1.17 15.33
CA GLU A 173 -9.54 0.79 15.25
C GLU A 173 -10.27 1.45 14.08
N LEU A 174 -9.95 2.71 13.78
CA LEU A 174 -10.62 3.49 12.75
C LEU A 174 -9.90 3.44 11.39
N GLY A 175 -8.63 3.06 11.38
CA GLY A 175 -7.80 3.09 10.18
C GLY A 175 -8.09 1.95 9.21
N GLN A 176 -8.13 2.28 7.91
CA GLN A 176 -8.09 1.25 6.86
C GLN A 176 -6.73 0.52 6.86
N LYS A 177 -6.70 -0.75 6.45
CA LYS A 177 -5.51 -1.63 6.47
C LYS A 177 -4.91 -1.75 7.89
N THR A 178 -3.76 -1.12 8.12
CA THR A 178 -3.03 -1.09 9.41
C THR A 178 -3.03 0.30 10.04
N GLY A 179 -3.89 1.23 9.57
CA GLY A 179 -4.06 2.58 10.11
C GLY A 179 -3.30 3.68 9.37
N PHE A 180 -2.26 3.35 8.61
CA PHE A 180 -1.47 4.28 7.80
C PHE A 180 -0.87 3.59 6.57
N PHE A 181 -0.72 4.33 5.46
CA PHE A 181 -0.18 3.78 4.21
C PHE A 181 1.35 3.92 4.16
N LEU A 182 2.05 2.93 4.71
CA LEU A 182 3.52 2.91 4.78
C LEU A 182 4.19 2.79 3.41
N ASP A 183 3.49 2.19 2.44
CA ASP A 183 3.97 1.99 1.07
C ASP A 183 4.22 3.31 0.31
N GLN A 184 3.53 4.39 0.68
CA GLN A 184 3.67 5.71 0.06
C GLN A 184 4.75 6.61 0.70
N LYS A 185 5.47 6.13 1.71
CA LYS A 185 6.44 6.91 2.50
C LYS A 185 7.43 7.69 1.63
N LEU A 186 8.13 7.02 0.74
CA LEU A 186 9.14 7.68 -0.11
C LEU A 186 8.50 8.57 -1.19
N ASN A 187 7.30 8.26 -1.63
CA ASN A 187 6.55 9.09 -2.57
C ASN A 187 6.11 10.40 -1.91
N ARG A 188 5.67 10.36 -0.64
CA ARG A 188 5.38 11.56 0.15
C ARG A 188 6.63 12.44 0.33
N ARG A 189 7.78 11.83 0.63
CA ARG A 189 9.05 12.54 0.74
C ARG A 189 9.44 13.19 -0.58
N LEU A 190 9.31 12.49 -1.71
CA LEU A 190 9.60 13.03 -3.04
C LEU A 190 8.68 14.22 -3.37
N ALA A 191 7.37 14.08 -3.17
CA ALA A 191 6.42 15.17 -3.39
C ALA A 191 6.74 16.39 -2.51
N ALA A 192 7.04 16.17 -1.23
CA ALA A 192 7.41 17.22 -0.29
C ALA A 192 8.70 17.97 -0.69
N SER A 193 9.67 17.28 -1.33
CA SER A 193 10.92 17.94 -1.78
C SER A 193 10.73 18.90 -2.94
N MET A 194 9.58 18.86 -3.65
CA MET A 194 9.33 19.60 -4.88
C MET A 194 8.25 20.69 -4.76
N CYS A 195 7.61 20.86 -3.59
CA CYS A 195 6.37 21.63 -3.46
C CYS A 195 6.54 23.04 -2.86
N ARG A 196 7.77 23.53 -2.64
CA ARG A 196 8.01 24.83 -2.01
C ARG A 196 7.32 25.97 -2.81
N ASP A 197 6.59 26.83 -2.10
CA ASP A 197 5.84 27.98 -2.62
C ASP A 197 4.75 27.62 -3.66
N MET A 198 4.32 26.35 -3.72
CA MET A 198 3.30 25.84 -4.63
C MET A 198 1.92 25.78 -3.98
N ASP A 199 0.86 25.98 -4.80
CA ASP A 199 -0.52 25.64 -4.47
C ASP A 199 -0.74 24.17 -4.79
N VAL A 200 -1.06 23.37 -3.75
CA VAL A 200 -1.15 21.91 -3.82
C VAL A 200 -2.58 21.43 -3.65
N LEU A 201 -2.98 20.44 -4.44
CA LEU A 201 -4.22 19.70 -4.29
C LEU A 201 -3.90 18.21 -4.06
N ASP A 202 -4.37 17.66 -2.94
CA ASP A 202 -4.22 16.25 -2.57
C ASP A 202 -5.57 15.54 -2.70
N LEU A 203 -5.73 14.77 -3.77
CA LEU A 203 -6.95 14.02 -4.12
C LEU A 203 -6.90 12.61 -3.52
N CYS A 204 -8.00 12.21 -2.85
CA CYS A 204 -8.08 10.97 -2.08
C CYS A 204 -7.06 10.97 -0.93
N SER A 205 -7.03 12.06 -0.18
CA SER A 205 -5.96 12.40 0.77
C SER A 205 -5.91 11.50 2.01
N TYR A 206 -6.97 10.70 2.26
CA TYR A 206 -7.11 9.86 3.45
C TYR A 206 -6.83 10.67 4.73
N THR A 207 -5.85 10.28 5.55
CA THR A 207 -5.47 10.99 6.78
C THR A 207 -4.49 12.15 6.55
N GLY A 208 -4.39 12.65 5.32
CA GLY A 208 -3.62 13.83 4.94
C GLY A 208 -2.11 13.59 4.75
N GLY A 209 -1.71 12.35 4.47
CA GLY A 209 -0.29 11.98 4.43
C GLY A 209 0.54 12.81 3.45
N PHE A 210 0.11 12.96 2.20
CA PHE A 210 0.80 13.80 1.21
C PHE A 210 0.65 15.27 1.53
N GLY A 211 -0.58 15.77 1.68
CA GLY A 211 -0.84 17.21 1.84
C GLY A 211 -0.14 17.80 3.05
N ILE A 212 -0.17 17.13 4.22
CA ILE A 212 0.50 17.62 5.44
C ILE A 212 2.02 17.59 5.28
N SER A 213 2.59 16.54 4.65
CA SER A 213 4.02 16.46 4.37
C SER A 213 4.47 17.61 3.47
N MET A 214 3.69 17.91 2.42
CA MET A 214 3.98 19.01 1.49
C MET A 214 3.80 20.37 2.18
N LYS A 215 2.77 20.57 3.01
CA LYS A 215 2.61 21.82 3.77
C LYS A 215 3.78 22.05 4.73
N LYS A 216 4.22 21.01 5.43
CA LYS A 216 5.37 21.07 6.34
C LYS A 216 6.68 21.40 5.60
N ALA A 217 6.79 20.99 4.33
CA ALA A 217 7.93 21.26 3.46
C ALA A 217 7.91 22.66 2.79
N GLY A 218 6.87 23.47 3.03
CA GLY A 218 6.80 24.84 2.56
C GLY A 218 5.88 25.08 1.35
N ALA A 219 4.89 24.20 1.09
CA ALA A 219 3.84 24.53 0.14
C ALA A 219 3.07 25.77 0.57
N ARG A 220 2.77 26.68 -0.37
CA ARG A 220 2.05 27.93 -0.11
C ARG A 220 0.66 27.67 0.45
N SER A 221 -0.12 26.90 -0.28
CA SER A 221 -1.43 26.43 0.13
C SER A 221 -1.60 24.94 -0.13
N VAL A 222 -2.40 24.26 0.68
CA VAL A 222 -2.72 22.83 0.50
C VAL A 222 -4.21 22.63 0.73
N THR A 223 -4.88 22.03 -0.25
CA THR A 223 -6.25 21.54 -0.15
C THR A 223 -6.25 20.02 -0.24
N CYS A 224 -6.78 19.34 0.77
CA CYS A 224 -6.91 17.89 0.85
C CYS A 224 -8.37 17.47 0.70
N ILE A 225 -8.65 16.48 -0.13
CA ILE A 225 -10.00 16.02 -0.44
C ILE A 225 -10.12 14.52 -0.23
N ASP A 226 -11.14 14.12 0.52
CA ASP A 226 -11.54 12.72 0.66
C ASP A 226 -13.05 12.61 0.93
N THR A 227 -13.65 11.49 0.57
CA THR A 227 -15.05 11.17 0.88
C THR A 227 -15.25 10.53 2.24
N ASP A 228 -14.16 10.05 2.87
CA ASP A 228 -14.17 9.43 4.19
C ASP A 228 -14.09 10.52 5.27
N SER A 229 -15.22 10.77 5.96
CA SER A 229 -15.32 11.78 7.01
C SER A 229 -14.44 11.48 8.22
N ASP A 230 -14.23 10.20 8.55
CA ASP A 230 -13.41 9.77 9.68
C ASP A 230 -11.93 9.98 9.37
N ALA A 231 -11.52 9.67 8.14
CA ALA A 231 -10.18 9.97 7.64
C ALA A 231 -9.90 11.48 7.67
N ILE A 232 -10.82 12.32 7.21
CA ILE A 232 -10.71 13.78 7.26
C ILE A 232 -10.63 14.29 8.71
N ALA A 233 -11.38 13.71 9.64
CA ALA A 233 -11.29 14.07 11.06
C ALA A 233 -9.89 13.76 11.64
N ILE A 234 -9.28 12.62 11.26
CA ILE A 234 -7.90 12.27 11.62
C ILE A 234 -6.92 13.22 10.93
N ALA A 235 -7.12 13.55 9.65
CA ALA A 235 -6.27 14.47 8.89
C ALA A 235 -6.19 15.87 9.55
N ARG A 236 -7.32 16.40 10.01
CA ARG A 236 -7.37 17.67 10.77
C ARG A 236 -6.55 17.60 12.07
N LYS A 237 -6.59 16.47 12.80
CA LYS A 237 -5.74 16.25 13.98
C LYS A 237 -4.26 16.21 13.59
N ASN A 238 -3.93 15.52 12.50
CA ASN A 238 -2.57 15.42 11.98
C ASN A 238 -2.01 16.79 11.59
N ALA A 239 -2.79 17.62 10.90
CA ALA A 239 -2.40 18.99 10.58
C ALA A 239 -2.13 19.80 11.85
N LYS A 240 -3.00 19.71 12.86
CA LYS A 240 -2.84 20.39 14.14
C LYS A 240 -1.56 19.96 14.90
N ILE A 241 -1.27 18.65 14.95
CA ILE A 241 -0.04 18.12 15.57
C ILE A 241 1.21 18.73 14.92
N ASN A 242 1.17 18.97 13.61
CA ASN A 242 2.30 19.53 12.86
C ASN A 242 2.32 21.06 12.79
N GLY A 243 1.32 21.74 13.35
CA GLY A 243 1.18 23.20 13.24
C GLY A 243 0.97 23.66 11.78
N CYS A 244 0.32 22.83 10.96
CA CYS A 244 0.08 23.09 9.54
C CYS A 244 -1.33 23.61 9.30
N ASP A 245 -1.44 24.71 8.52
CA ASP A 245 -2.70 25.21 8.01
C ASP A 245 -2.98 24.54 6.66
N VAL A 246 -3.96 23.63 6.65
CA VAL A 246 -4.38 22.81 5.50
C VAL A 246 -5.90 22.84 5.41
N GLU A 247 -6.41 23.11 4.21
CA GLU A 247 -7.84 23.01 3.92
C GLU A 247 -8.24 21.55 3.72
N PHE A 248 -9.25 21.07 4.47
CA PHE A 248 -9.77 19.70 4.36
C PHE A 248 -11.25 19.74 3.96
N LEU A 249 -11.58 19.10 2.84
CA LEU A 249 -12.92 19.01 2.29
C LEU A 249 -13.39 17.55 2.22
N ASN A 250 -14.55 17.31 2.83
CA ASN A 250 -15.23 16.01 2.71
C ASN A 250 -16.20 16.05 1.53
N ILE A 251 -15.70 15.79 0.34
CA ILE A 251 -16.43 15.89 -0.93
C ILE A 251 -15.90 14.87 -1.94
N ASN A 252 -16.70 14.52 -2.94
CA ASN A 252 -16.28 13.65 -4.05
C ASN A 252 -15.26 14.37 -4.95
N VAL A 253 -14.15 13.72 -5.26
CA VAL A 253 -13.04 14.30 -6.05
C VAL A 253 -13.49 14.72 -7.46
N PHE A 254 -14.40 13.97 -8.10
CA PHE A 254 -14.90 14.32 -9.44
C PHE A 254 -15.77 15.57 -9.41
N GLU A 255 -16.60 15.71 -8.37
CA GLU A 255 -17.44 16.88 -8.15
C GLU A 255 -16.58 18.13 -7.93
N TYR A 256 -15.60 18.02 -7.02
CA TYR A 256 -14.69 19.11 -6.72
C TYR A 256 -13.89 19.56 -7.94
N LEU A 257 -13.33 18.61 -8.71
CA LEU A 257 -12.53 18.95 -9.89
C LEU A 257 -13.37 19.66 -10.97
N ARG A 258 -14.61 19.20 -11.20
CA ARG A 258 -15.51 19.86 -12.17
C ARG A 258 -15.89 21.28 -11.72
N ASP A 259 -16.18 21.48 -10.44
CA ASP A 259 -16.48 22.79 -9.87
C ASP A 259 -15.25 23.72 -9.95
N SER A 260 -14.06 23.20 -9.63
CA SER A 260 -12.81 23.95 -9.74
C SER A 260 -12.52 24.39 -11.19
N LEU A 261 -12.72 23.52 -12.16
CA LEU A 261 -12.56 23.83 -13.58
C LEU A 261 -13.58 24.87 -14.06
N ALA A 262 -14.83 24.79 -13.62
CA ALA A 262 -15.86 25.79 -13.93
C ALA A 262 -15.52 27.19 -13.36
N LYS A 263 -14.74 27.22 -12.27
CA LYS A 263 -14.23 28.45 -11.63
C LYS A 263 -12.81 28.82 -12.08
N GLU A 264 -12.28 28.15 -13.08
CA GLU A 264 -10.90 28.33 -13.59
C GLU A 264 -9.80 28.20 -12.51
N LYS A 265 -10.11 27.47 -11.41
CA LYS A 265 -9.16 27.22 -10.33
C LYS A 265 -8.15 26.15 -10.74
N THR A 266 -6.87 26.48 -10.66
CA THR A 266 -5.75 25.59 -11.03
C THR A 266 -4.71 25.51 -9.92
N TYR A 267 -3.88 24.46 -9.97
CA TYR A 267 -2.89 24.14 -8.94
C TYR A 267 -1.50 23.96 -9.55
N ASP A 268 -0.46 24.27 -8.79
CA ASP A 268 0.93 24.06 -9.20
C ASP A 268 1.30 22.58 -9.12
N PHE A 269 0.76 21.84 -8.13
CA PHE A 269 1.03 20.42 -7.94
C PHE A 269 -0.23 19.69 -7.49
N ILE A 270 -0.59 18.61 -8.18
CA ILE A 270 -1.70 17.74 -7.82
C ILE A 270 -1.18 16.35 -7.47
N ILE A 271 -1.58 15.80 -6.32
CA ILE A 271 -1.45 14.40 -5.95
C ILE A 271 -2.77 13.69 -6.26
N CYS A 272 -2.69 12.50 -6.87
CA CYS A 272 -3.84 11.68 -7.22
C CYS A 272 -3.59 10.23 -6.81
N ASP A 273 -4.02 9.85 -5.60
CA ASP A 273 -3.79 8.51 -5.02
C ASP A 273 -5.11 7.81 -4.68
N PRO A 274 -5.90 7.41 -5.69
CA PRO A 274 -7.20 6.79 -5.45
C PRO A 274 -7.08 5.40 -4.83
N ALA A 275 -8.11 5.00 -4.09
CA ALA A 275 -8.24 3.65 -3.55
C ALA A 275 -8.24 2.59 -4.67
N LYS A 276 -8.07 1.32 -4.30
CA LYS A 276 -8.10 0.18 -5.24
C LYS A 276 -9.42 0.14 -6.02
N LEU A 277 -9.37 0.30 -7.34
CA LEU A 277 -10.54 0.41 -8.22
C LEU A 277 -11.03 -0.92 -8.79
N ALA A 278 -10.27 -2.02 -8.72
CA ALA A 278 -10.71 -3.34 -9.14
C ALA A 278 -10.16 -4.43 -8.22
N ALA A 279 -11.05 -5.30 -7.74
CA ALA A 279 -10.70 -6.48 -6.94
C ALA A 279 -10.56 -7.74 -7.82
N ASN A 280 -11.20 -7.76 -8.99
CA ASN A 280 -11.21 -8.88 -9.93
C ASN A 280 -11.19 -8.38 -11.39
N LYS A 281 -10.99 -9.30 -12.34
CA LYS A 281 -10.88 -8.98 -13.77
C LYS A 281 -12.15 -8.36 -14.36
N ALA A 282 -13.34 -8.71 -13.87
CA ALA A 282 -14.61 -8.18 -14.37
C ALA A 282 -14.77 -6.68 -14.10
N GLU A 283 -14.11 -6.16 -13.06
CA GLU A 283 -14.14 -4.74 -12.68
C GLU A 283 -13.14 -3.88 -13.47
N LEU A 284 -12.19 -4.48 -14.19
CA LEU A 284 -11.13 -3.75 -14.90
C LEU A 284 -11.65 -2.72 -15.91
N PRO A 285 -12.66 -2.98 -16.75
CA PRO A 285 -13.15 -1.97 -17.71
C PRO A 285 -13.67 -0.70 -17.01
N ARG A 286 -14.33 -0.86 -15.85
CA ARG A 286 -14.79 0.27 -15.03
C ARG A 286 -13.59 1.01 -14.40
N ALA A 287 -12.63 0.25 -13.86
CA ALA A 287 -11.43 0.84 -13.26
C ALA A 287 -10.63 1.68 -14.27
N TYR A 288 -10.45 1.18 -15.50
CA TYR A 288 -9.75 1.93 -16.56
C TYR A 288 -10.43 3.25 -16.88
N ARG A 289 -11.76 3.26 -17.02
CA ARG A 289 -12.54 4.50 -17.23
C ARG A 289 -12.38 5.45 -16.05
N THR A 290 -12.51 4.96 -14.82
CA THR A 290 -12.38 5.80 -13.61
C THR A 290 -10.98 6.41 -13.50
N TYR A 291 -9.91 5.64 -13.76
CA TYR A 291 -8.55 6.20 -13.82
C TYR A 291 -8.43 7.25 -14.93
N GLY A 292 -8.99 6.97 -16.12
CA GLY A 292 -8.97 7.89 -17.25
C GLY A 292 -9.63 9.22 -16.93
N ASP A 293 -10.88 9.18 -16.48
CA ASP A 293 -11.67 10.36 -16.16
C ASP A 293 -11.05 11.21 -15.03
N LEU A 294 -10.58 10.53 -13.95
CA LEU A 294 -9.96 11.21 -12.83
C LEU A 294 -8.67 11.92 -13.24
N ASN A 295 -7.79 11.23 -13.96
CA ASN A 295 -6.53 11.82 -14.40
C ASN A 295 -6.72 12.91 -15.45
N LYS A 296 -7.71 12.79 -16.34
CA LYS A 296 -8.06 13.85 -17.28
C LYS A 296 -8.45 15.14 -16.55
N LEU A 297 -9.35 15.07 -15.58
CA LEU A 297 -9.77 16.21 -14.78
C LEU A 297 -8.61 16.78 -13.96
N ALA A 298 -7.78 15.92 -13.37
CA ALA A 298 -6.59 16.36 -12.63
C ALA A 298 -5.61 17.12 -13.54
N ILE A 299 -5.30 16.59 -14.75
CA ILE A 299 -4.43 17.25 -15.73
C ILE A 299 -5.00 18.61 -16.16
N GLN A 300 -6.32 18.70 -16.39
CA GLN A 300 -6.96 19.98 -16.72
C GLN A 300 -6.84 21.01 -15.59
N SER A 301 -6.81 20.53 -14.32
CA SER A 301 -6.70 21.39 -13.12
C SER A 301 -5.26 21.76 -12.75
N VAL A 302 -4.23 21.12 -13.34
CA VAL A 302 -2.82 21.52 -13.17
C VAL A 302 -2.55 22.78 -13.99
N LYS A 303 -1.79 23.75 -13.46
CA LYS A 303 -1.27 24.89 -14.22
C LYS A 303 -0.35 24.42 -15.36
N ASN A 304 -0.23 25.22 -16.42
CA ASN A 304 0.77 24.91 -17.46
C ASN A 304 2.18 24.91 -16.87
N GLY A 305 2.96 23.85 -17.12
CA GLY A 305 4.28 23.62 -16.51
C GLY A 305 4.22 23.06 -15.08
N GLY A 306 3.04 22.89 -14.49
CA GLY A 306 2.85 22.32 -13.16
C GLY A 306 3.00 20.79 -13.12
N LEU A 307 2.85 20.20 -11.94
CA LEU A 307 3.16 18.81 -11.65
C LEU A 307 1.88 17.99 -11.32
N LEU A 308 1.88 16.75 -11.79
CA LEU A 308 0.91 15.73 -11.36
C LEU A 308 1.69 14.49 -10.88
N PHE A 309 1.37 14.01 -9.68
CA PHE A 309 1.85 12.73 -9.17
C PHE A 309 0.66 11.80 -8.97
N THR A 310 0.51 10.83 -9.85
CA THR A 310 -0.65 9.96 -9.90
C THR A 310 -0.29 8.51 -9.66
N PHE A 311 -1.18 7.76 -8.98
CA PHE A 311 -0.93 6.40 -8.53
C PHE A 311 -2.05 5.43 -8.86
N SER A 312 -1.71 4.15 -8.84
CA SER A 312 -2.65 3.03 -8.82
C SER A 312 -2.13 1.92 -7.91
N CYS A 313 -2.92 1.54 -6.91
CA CYS A 313 -2.66 0.36 -6.06
C CYS A 313 -3.43 -0.89 -6.53
N THR A 314 -4.05 -0.86 -7.72
CA THR A 314 -4.76 -2.00 -8.30
C THR A 314 -3.78 -2.98 -8.92
N GLY A 315 -3.47 -4.10 -8.24
CA GLY A 315 -2.49 -5.09 -8.72
C GLY A 315 -2.79 -5.68 -10.10
N LEU A 316 -4.08 -5.75 -10.48
CA LEU A 316 -4.52 -6.23 -11.80
C LEU A 316 -4.23 -5.25 -12.95
N VAL A 317 -3.93 -4.00 -12.66
CA VAL A 317 -3.53 -2.99 -13.65
C VAL A 317 -2.01 -2.99 -13.74
N SER A 318 -1.46 -3.40 -14.88
CA SER A 318 -0.01 -3.37 -15.08
C SER A 318 0.50 -1.93 -15.21
N GLU A 319 1.79 -1.72 -14.97
CA GLU A 319 2.44 -0.41 -15.12
C GLU A 319 2.27 0.15 -16.54
N LYS A 320 2.43 -0.69 -17.56
CA LYS A 320 2.25 -0.31 -18.97
C LYS A 320 0.81 0.14 -19.28
N ILE A 321 -0.19 -0.58 -18.73
CA ILE A 321 -1.61 -0.20 -18.89
C ILE A 321 -1.88 1.12 -18.17
N PHE A 322 -1.42 1.27 -16.94
CA PHE A 322 -1.59 2.51 -16.19
C PHE A 322 -0.98 3.71 -16.93
N GLN A 323 0.26 3.58 -17.40
CA GLN A 323 0.92 4.61 -18.19
C GLN A 323 0.12 4.97 -19.46
N SER A 324 -0.40 3.97 -20.19
CA SER A 324 -1.23 4.21 -21.36
C SER A 324 -2.51 4.98 -21.04
N ILE A 325 -3.16 4.67 -19.90
CA ILE A 325 -4.34 5.41 -19.44
C ILE A 325 -3.99 6.87 -19.19
N ILE A 326 -2.88 7.15 -18.47
CA ILE A 326 -2.47 8.52 -18.15
C ILE A 326 -2.12 9.33 -19.41
N PHE A 327 -1.42 8.72 -20.37
CA PHE A 327 -1.09 9.38 -21.64
C PHE A 327 -2.31 9.67 -22.51
N ASN A 328 -3.30 8.76 -22.52
CA ASN A 328 -4.56 9.00 -23.20
C ASN A 328 -5.36 10.12 -22.51
N SER A 329 -5.38 10.14 -21.16
CA SER A 329 -6.02 11.23 -20.40
C SER A 329 -5.41 12.59 -20.71
N ALA A 330 -4.10 12.67 -20.85
CA ALA A 330 -3.41 13.90 -21.22
C ALA A 330 -3.81 14.38 -22.63
N ARG A 331 -3.81 13.47 -23.61
CA ARG A 331 -4.26 13.79 -24.97
C ARG A 331 -5.69 14.33 -24.98
N GLU A 332 -6.59 13.68 -24.24
CA GLU A 332 -7.99 14.13 -24.12
C GLU A 332 -8.14 15.45 -23.38
N ALA A 333 -7.20 15.78 -22.48
CA ALA A 333 -7.14 17.05 -21.78
C ALA A 333 -6.48 18.17 -22.60
N GLY A 334 -5.99 17.89 -23.82
CA GLY A 334 -5.25 18.85 -24.64
C GLY A 334 -3.86 19.19 -24.09
N ALA A 335 -3.21 18.21 -23.45
CA ALA A 335 -1.91 18.37 -22.81
C ALA A 335 -0.90 17.30 -23.25
N SER A 336 0.38 17.60 -23.15
CA SER A 336 1.47 16.64 -23.18
C SER A 336 2.07 16.45 -21.79
N LEU A 337 2.68 15.30 -21.56
CA LEU A 337 3.31 14.97 -20.28
C LEU A 337 4.79 14.67 -20.45
N LYS A 338 5.60 15.35 -19.66
CA LYS A 338 7.00 14.98 -19.47
C LYS A 338 7.12 14.10 -18.24
N VAL A 339 7.45 12.82 -18.40
CA VAL A 339 7.63 11.88 -17.29
C VAL A 339 8.94 12.19 -16.58
N LEU A 340 8.86 12.61 -15.33
CA LEU A 340 10.02 12.95 -14.50
C LEU A 340 10.50 11.73 -13.71
N SER A 341 9.57 10.89 -13.25
CA SER A 341 9.89 9.67 -12.50
C SER A 341 8.74 8.65 -12.56
N SER A 342 9.11 7.38 -12.60
CA SER A 342 8.21 6.29 -12.22
C SER A 342 8.35 6.02 -10.73
N ALA A 343 7.24 5.74 -10.07
CA ALA A 343 7.18 5.49 -8.64
C ALA A 343 6.57 4.10 -8.35
N GLY A 344 6.95 3.55 -7.23
CA GLY A 344 6.47 2.29 -6.69
C GLY A 344 6.29 2.36 -5.18
N PRO A 345 6.06 1.23 -4.53
CA PRO A 345 6.00 1.18 -3.08
C PRO A 345 7.37 1.45 -2.46
N SER A 346 7.37 1.95 -1.23
CA SER A 346 8.59 2.07 -0.42
C SER A 346 9.31 0.72 -0.29
N PRO A 347 10.65 0.68 -0.15
CA PRO A 347 11.44 -0.57 -0.15
C PRO A 347 11.10 -1.58 0.93
N ASP A 348 10.36 -1.18 1.96
CA ASP A 348 9.80 -2.08 2.96
C ASP A 348 8.61 -2.92 2.44
N HIS A 349 8.12 -2.63 1.24
CA HIS A 349 7.08 -3.39 0.53
C HIS A 349 7.67 -4.04 -0.74
N PRO A 350 8.62 -4.96 -0.60
CA PRO A 350 9.28 -5.57 -1.75
C PRO A 350 8.34 -6.51 -2.50
N TYR A 351 8.66 -6.78 -3.75
CA TYR A 351 8.23 -7.98 -4.46
C TYR A 351 9.45 -8.86 -4.73
N SER A 352 9.25 -10.17 -4.93
CA SER A 352 10.34 -11.10 -5.20
C SER A 352 10.25 -11.68 -6.61
N SER A 353 11.36 -12.23 -7.10
CA SER A 353 11.38 -12.95 -8.38
C SER A 353 10.48 -14.19 -8.38
N THR A 354 10.20 -14.75 -7.21
CA THR A 354 9.30 -15.89 -7.03
C THR A 354 7.85 -15.48 -6.78
N PHE A 355 7.59 -14.18 -6.56
CA PHE A 355 6.28 -13.60 -6.36
C PHE A 355 6.19 -12.20 -7.00
N PRO A 356 6.23 -12.12 -8.34
CA PRO A 356 6.18 -10.84 -9.07
C PRO A 356 4.83 -10.10 -8.91
N GLU A 357 3.76 -10.81 -8.56
CA GLU A 357 2.43 -10.26 -8.27
C GLU A 357 2.44 -9.30 -7.06
N GLY A 358 3.48 -9.36 -6.22
CA GLY A 358 3.72 -8.41 -5.14
C GLY A 358 3.95 -6.97 -5.63
N LYS A 359 4.25 -6.73 -6.91
CA LYS A 359 4.38 -5.39 -7.51
C LYS A 359 2.99 -4.80 -7.78
N TYR A 360 2.35 -4.27 -6.77
CA TYR A 360 0.96 -3.78 -6.85
C TYR A 360 0.83 -2.25 -7.00
N LEU A 361 1.71 -1.46 -6.36
CA LEU A 361 1.70 0.00 -6.43
C LEU A 361 2.57 0.48 -7.59
N LYS A 362 2.04 1.39 -8.38
CA LYS A 362 2.72 2.11 -9.46
C LYS A 362 2.27 3.55 -9.48
N GLY A 363 3.16 4.44 -9.85
CA GLY A 363 2.89 5.87 -9.97
C GLY A 363 3.71 6.53 -11.06
N LEU A 364 3.25 7.69 -11.51
CA LEU A 364 3.96 8.56 -12.44
C LEU A 364 3.99 9.98 -11.88
N LEU A 365 5.18 10.52 -11.74
CA LEU A 365 5.40 11.94 -11.52
C LEU A 365 5.66 12.59 -12.89
N VAL A 366 4.79 13.51 -13.27
CA VAL A 366 4.84 14.14 -14.59
C VAL A 366 4.74 15.66 -14.48
N GLN A 367 5.40 16.36 -15.41
CA GLN A 367 5.13 17.76 -15.67
C GLN A 367 4.08 17.87 -16.79
N VAL A 368 3.09 18.73 -16.59
CA VAL A 368 1.97 18.93 -17.52
C VAL A 368 2.26 20.15 -18.39
N GLU A 369 2.33 19.93 -19.69
CA GLU A 369 2.48 21.01 -20.69
C GLU A 369 1.18 21.14 -21.48
N LYS A 370 0.42 22.20 -21.22
CA LYS A 370 -0.80 22.54 -21.99
C LYS A 370 -0.39 23.18 -23.30
N SER A 371 -0.78 22.59 -24.40
CA SER A 371 -0.48 23.12 -25.72
C SER A 371 -1.77 23.36 -26.50
N ASN A 372 -1.77 24.42 -27.33
CA ASN A 372 -2.82 24.62 -28.31
C ASN A 372 -2.70 23.65 -29.50
N TYR A 373 -1.79 22.66 -29.41
CA TYR A 373 -1.56 21.70 -30.46
C TYR A 373 -2.63 20.60 -30.41
N ILE A 374 -3.45 20.53 -31.43
CA ILE A 374 -4.43 19.44 -31.62
C ILE A 374 -3.63 18.20 -32.03
N PHE A 375 -3.39 17.29 -31.08
CA PHE A 375 -2.77 16.00 -31.41
C PHE A 375 -3.64 15.28 -32.46
N PRO A 376 -3.08 14.85 -33.60
CA PRO A 376 -3.82 14.05 -34.54
C PRO A 376 -4.37 12.81 -33.85
N LYS A 377 -5.66 12.47 -34.08
CA LYS A 377 -6.21 11.19 -33.62
C LYS A 377 -5.29 10.08 -34.16
N ARG A 378 -4.73 9.25 -33.30
CA ARG A 378 -4.11 8.00 -33.75
C ARG A 378 -5.17 7.27 -34.56
N LEU A 379 -4.84 6.87 -35.78
CA LEU A 379 -5.59 5.88 -36.53
C LEU A 379 -5.71 4.66 -35.61
N ASP A 380 -6.93 4.27 -35.32
CA ASP A 380 -7.26 3.16 -34.40
C ASP A 380 -6.46 1.93 -34.82
N ASP A 381 -5.90 1.21 -33.82
CA ASP A 381 -5.30 -0.12 -33.97
C ASP A 381 -6.34 -1.20 -34.32
N THR A 382 -7.39 -0.88 -35.07
CA THR A 382 -8.46 -1.79 -35.50
C THR A 382 -8.08 -2.62 -36.72
N ASP A 383 -6.87 -2.46 -37.28
CA ASP A 383 -6.44 -3.22 -38.47
C ASP A 383 -5.41 -4.34 -38.22
N LYS A 384 -5.18 -4.77 -36.97
CA LYS A 384 -4.25 -5.87 -36.63
C LYS A 384 -4.91 -7.22 -36.28
N GLU A 385 -6.20 -7.39 -36.54
CA GLU A 385 -6.87 -8.72 -36.46
C GLU A 385 -7.24 -9.30 -37.84
N LYS A 386 -6.60 -8.87 -38.91
CA LYS A 386 -6.74 -9.50 -40.23
C LYS A 386 -5.36 -9.68 -40.87
N GLN A 387 -4.52 -10.52 -40.29
CA GLN A 387 -3.49 -11.28 -41.00
C GLN A 387 -3.12 -12.53 -40.22
#